data_b2852ef5ecf483b7386c61f1bd003102
#
_entry.id   b2852ef5ecf483b7386c61f1bd003102
#
_cell.length_a   1.000
_cell.length_b   1.000
_cell.length_c   1.000
_cell.angle_alpha   90.00
_cell.angle_beta   90.00
_cell.angle_gamma   90.00
#
_symmetry.space_group_name_H-M   'P 1'
#
loop_
_entity.id
_entity.type
_entity.pdbx_description
1 polymer ?
#
loop_
_entity_poly.entity_id
_entity_poly.type
_entity_poly.pdbx_seq_one_letter_code
_entity_poly.pdbx_strand_id
1 'polypeptide(L)'
;MNFIYRVPGYILCLLAGLCLSFGGPLIRSFEGASLWQILFWRSIFFVLAICLFLFLTYKKESINVVKKAGFAGILGGFFLSTSFVGYIIGITETTIANVVFIISSQTLFLAVFGYFFLKEKISLRSFIAIIIAISGVGLMIEDSVSAGSLIGNLAALLIPINFSILIVIIRKNPHLDMIPAIFYAGILSSIYGFVLSENLFISYKDLGLSFLLGVPQLAFGFILVTIGSRTTPAAAVGLFMLTESVFGPIWGFLIFNEIPPTSVFIAGAMIITAVMIKSFEKTKSI
;
A
#
# COMPACT_ATOMS: atom_id res chain seq x y z
N MET A 1 -14.74 -18.69 -11.50
CA MET A 1 -13.95 -18.10 -10.38
C MET A 1 -12.58 -17.76 -10.94
N ASN A 2 -12.19 -16.50 -10.89
CA ASN A 2 -10.99 -16.00 -11.56
C ASN A 2 -9.73 -16.66 -11.01
N PHE A 3 -8.77 -16.91 -11.90
CA PHE A 3 -7.47 -17.52 -11.59
C PHE A 3 -6.77 -16.86 -10.37
N ILE A 4 -6.86 -15.54 -10.25
CA ILE A 4 -6.21 -14.74 -9.19
C ILE A 4 -6.63 -15.19 -7.76
N TYR A 5 -7.86 -15.63 -7.55
CA TYR A 5 -8.35 -16.11 -6.23
C TYR A 5 -7.83 -17.50 -5.85
N ARG A 6 -7.13 -18.18 -6.77
CA ARG A 6 -6.48 -19.49 -6.53
C ARG A 6 -5.00 -19.36 -6.19
N VAL A 7 -4.41 -18.17 -6.43
CA VAL A 7 -3.01 -17.90 -6.14
C VAL A 7 -2.84 -17.81 -4.62
N PRO A 8 -1.78 -18.41 -4.05
CA PRO A 8 -1.47 -18.27 -2.62
C PRO A 8 -1.37 -16.80 -2.19
N GLY A 9 -2.02 -16.45 -1.07
CA GLY A 9 -2.14 -15.05 -0.64
C GLY A 9 -0.80 -14.35 -0.43
N TYR A 10 0.22 -15.07 0.06
CA TYR A 10 1.56 -14.49 0.24
C TYR A 10 2.21 -14.06 -1.08
N ILE A 11 2.00 -14.81 -2.17
CA ILE A 11 2.49 -14.43 -3.50
C ILE A 11 1.81 -13.15 -3.97
N LEU A 12 0.49 -13.05 -3.75
CA LEU A 12 -0.26 -11.84 -4.10
C LEU A 12 0.24 -10.62 -3.31
N CYS A 13 0.56 -10.78 -2.03
CA CYS A 13 1.11 -9.69 -1.21
C CYS A 13 2.52 -9.27 -1.67
N LEU A 14 3.39 -10.21 -2.06
CA LEU A 14 4.71 -9.90 -2.64
C LEU A 14 4.59 -9.12 -3.95
N LEU A 15 3.70 -9.57 -4.85
CA LEU A 15 3.44 -8.89 -6.11
C LEU A 15 2.79 -7.52 -5.89
N ALA A 16 1.96 -7.38 -4.86
CA ALA A 16 1.39 -6.08 -4.47
C ALA A 16 2.48 -5.09 -4.07
N GLY A 17 3.43 -5.50 -3.22
CA GLY A 17 4.58 -4.67 -2.86
C GLY A 17 5.42 -4.27 -4.06
N LEU A 18 5.63 -5.19 -5.02
CA LEU A 18 6.32 -4.88 -6.28
C LEU A 18 5.56 -3.82 -7.11
N CYS A 19 4.23 -3.96 -7.27
CA CYS A 19 3.43 -2.95 -7.97
C CYS A 19 3.52 -1.59 -7.28
N LEU A 20 3.39 -1.55 -5.96
CA LEU A 20 3.39 -0.31 -5.19
C LEU A 20 4.76 0.37 -5.17
N SER A 21 5.86 -0.36 -5.34
CA SER A 21 7.23 0.18 -5.35
C SER A 21 7.52 1.21 -6.43
N PHE A 22 6.72 1.24 -7.50
CA PHE A 22 6.84 2.24 -8.56
C PHE A 22 6.33 3.64 -8.16
N GLY A 23 5.67 3.78 -7.01
CA GLY A 23 5.03 5.04 -6.59
C GLY A 23 6.00 6.21 -6.48
N GLY A 24 7.13 6.04 -5.81
CA GLY A 24 8.15 7.08 -5.64
C GLY A 24 8.71 7.60 -6.96
N PRO A 25 9.27 6.74 -7.82
CA PRO A 25 9.76 7.14 -9.15
C PRO A 25 8.70 7.84 -10.01
N LEU A 26 7.46 7.34 -10.04
CA LEU A 26 6.41 7.97 -10.83
C LEU A 26 6.05 9.37 -10.31
N ILE A 27 5.91 9.55 -8.98
CA ILE A 27 5.62 10.88 -8.41
C ILE A 27 6.74 11.86 -8.73
N ARG A 28 8.00 11.42 -8.67
CA ARG A 28 9.16 12.27 -8.97
C ARG A 28 9.22 12.71 -10.44
N SER A 29 8.54 12.01 -11.34
CA SER A 29 8.51 12.31 -12.77
C SER A 29 7.48 13.38 -13.16
N PHE A 30 6.63 13.85 -12.23
CA PHE A 30 5.68 14.93 -12.49
C PHE A 30 6.40 16.27 -12.64
N GLU A 31 5.90 17.12 -13.56
CA GLU A 31 6.57 18.38 -13.90
C GLU A 31 5.83 19.62 -13.40
N GLY A 32 4.54 19.56 -13.18
CA GLY A 32 3.79 20.77 -12.81
C GLY A 32 2.47 20.53 -12.08
N ALA A 33 1.99 19.29 -12.01
CA ALA A 33 0.77 18.99 -11.29
C ALA A 33 0.97 19.13 -9.78
N SER A 34 0.04 19.83 -9.10
CA SER A 34 -0.02 19.86 -7.65
C SER A 34 -0.34 18.47 -7.09
N LEU A 35 0.03 18.22 -5.83
CA LEU A 35 -0.25 16.93 -5.20
C LEU A 35 -1.75 16.60 -5.12
N TRP A 36 -2.63 17.61 -5.00
CA TRP A 36 -4.07 17.43 -5.02
C TRP A 36 -4.61 17.08 -6.41
N GLN A 37 -4.03 17.67 -7.47
CA GLN A 37 -4.32 17.27 -8.85
C GLN A 37 -3.86 15.84 -9.12
N ILE A 38 -2.67 15.46 -8.65
CA ILE A 38 -2.18 14.08 -8.71
C ILE A 38 -3.13 13.15 -7.95
N LEU A 39 -3.55 13.50 -6.72
CA LEU A 39 -4.51 12.71 -5.95
C LEU A 39 -5.81 12.50 -6.71
N PHE A 40 -6.36 13.57 -7.31
CA PHE A 40 -7.59 13.50 -8.09
C PHE A 40 -7.46 12.56 -9.29
N TRP A 41 -6.54 12.85 -10.20
CA TRP A 41 -6.43 12.11 -11.45
C TRP A 41 -6.03 10.65 -11.27
N ARG A 42 -5.07 10.37 -10.40
CA ARG A 42 -4.70 8.98 -10.08
C ARG A 42 -5.87 8.22 -9.48
N SER A 43 -6.70 8.88 -8.63
CA SER A 43 -7.86 8.24 -8.01
C SER A 43 -8.98 7.97 -9.01
N ILE A 44 -9.19 8.84 -10.00
CA ILE A 44 -10.12 8.59 -11.11
C ILE A 44 -9.68 7.34 -11.89
N PHE A 45 -8.41 7.26 -12.31
CA PHE A 45 -7.90 6.09 -13.03
C PHE A 45 -7.94 4.82 -12.16
N PHE A 46 -7.67 4.95 -10.88
CA PHE A 46 -7.79 3.86 -9.91
C PHE A 46 -9.24 3.34 -9.83
N VAL A 47 -10.23 4.24 -9.68
CA VAL A 47 -11.66 3.86 -9.65
C VAL A 47 -12.07 3.18 -10.95
N LEU A 48 -11.68 3.73 -12.09
CA LEU A 48 -12.00 3.13 -13.40
C LEU A 48 -11.42 1.71 -13.54
N ALA A 49 -10.18 1.51 -13.09
CA ALA A 49 -9.55 0.19 -13.10
C ALA A 49 -10.26 -0.80 -12.17
N ILE A 50 -10.66 -0.36 -10.96
CA ILE A 50 -11.42 -1.21 -10.03
C ILE A 50 -12.82 -1.51 -10.57
N CYS A 51 -13.51 -0.54 -11.17
CA CYS A 51 -14.79 -0.77 -11.85
C CYS A 51 -14.64 -1.83 -12.96
N LEU A 52 -13.61 -1.69 -13.79
CA LEU A 52 -13.33 -2.66 -14.85
C LEU A 52 -13.05 -4.06 -14.27
N PHE A 53 -12.24 -4.15 -13.23
CA PHE A 53 -11.97 -5.42 -12.53
C PHE A 53 -13.25 -6.06 -11.99
N LEU A 54 -14.09 -5.29 -11.30
CA LEU A 54 -15.38 -5.76 -10.78
C LEU A 54 -16.29 -6.25 -11.92
N PHE A 55 -16.38 -5.48 -13.00
CA PHE A 55 -17.19 -5.84 -14.15
C PHE A 55 -16.69 -7.12 -14.84
N LEU A 56 -15.39 -7.23 -15.11
CA LEU A 56 -14.80 -8.41 -15.74
C LEU A 56 -14.91 -9.66 -14.86
N THR A 57 -14.83 -9.48 -13.54
CA THR A 57 -14.86 -10.59 -12.57
C THR A 57 -16.29 -11.05 -12.29
N TYR A 58 -17.21 -10.14 -12.04
CA TYR A 58 -18.56 -10.45 -11.55
C TYR A 58 -19.68 -10.16 -12.57
N LYS A 59 -19.36 -9.50 -13.69
CA LYS A 59 -20.33 -9.17 -14.74
C LYS A 59 -21.57 -8.47 -14.16
N LYS A 60 -22.77 -9.08 -14.37
CA LYS A 60 -24.04 -8.55 -13.86
C LYS A 60 -24.14 -8.53 -12.33
N GLU A 61 -23.34 -9.34 -11.63
CA GLU A 61 -23.33 -9.40 -10.17
C GLU A 61 -22.46 -8.33 -9.50
N SER A 62 -21.75 -7.51 -10.27
CA SER A 62 -20.83 -6.46 -9.74
C SER A 62 -21.51 -5.56 -8.71
N ILE A 63 -22.74 -5.11 -8.98
CA ILE A 63 -23.51 -4.24 -8.08
C ILE A 63 -23.87 -4.99 -6.79
N ASN A 64 -24.23 -6.27 -6.89
CA ASN A 64 -24.53 -7.10 -5.73
C ASN A 64 -23.30 -7.32 -4.84
N VAL A 65 -22.12 -7.50 -5.44
CA VAL A 65 -20.85 -7.60 -4.70
C VAL A 65 -20.57 -6.31 -3.93
N VAL A 66 -20.74 -5.14 -4.57
CA VAL A 66 -20.58 -3.84 -3.91
C VAL A 66 -21.59 -3.68 -2.76
N LYS A 67 -22.86 -4.04 -2.97
CA LYS A 67 -23.88 -3.97 -1.90
C LYS A 67 -23.59 -4.94 -0.75
N LYS A 68 -23.13 -6.16 -1.04
CA LYS A 68 -22.80 -7.18 -0.02
C LYS A 68 -21.61 -6.79 0.86
N ALA A 69 -20.63 -6.04 0.34
CA ALA A 69 -19.55 -5.49 1.16
C ALA A 69 -20.05 -4.53 2.24
N GLY A 70 -21.19 -3.85 1.99
CA GLY A 70 -21.95 -3.09 2.97
C GLY A 70 -21.11 -2.11 3.77
N PHE A 71 -21.42 -1.98 5.07
CA PHE A 71 -20.73 -1.07 5.97
C PHE A 71 -19.22 -1.39 6.10
N ALA A 72 -18.83 -2.68 6.09
CA ALA A 72 -17.42 -3.08 6.17
C ALA A 72 -16.63 -2.54 4.97
N GLY A 73 -17.21 -2.60 3.76
CA GLY A 73 -16.59 -2.04 2.54
C GLY A 73 -16.45 -0.53 2.62
N ILE A 74 -17.48 0.19 3.07
CA ILE A 74 -17.44 1.65 3.22
C ILE A 74 -16.41 2.05 4.27
N LEU A 75 -16.40 1.39 5.42
CA LEU A 75 -15.47 1.68 6.50
C LEU A 75 -14.02 1.43 6.08
N GLY A 76 -13.75 0.29 5.41
CA GLY A 76 -12.43 0.00 4.86
C GLY A 76 -12.00 1.03 3.82
N GLY A 77 -12.92 1.45 2.96
CA GLY A 77 -12.71 2.50 1.98
C GLY A 77 -12.39 3.86 2.60
N PHE A 78 -13.10 4.24 3.66
CA PHE A 78 -12.84 5.47 4.40
C PHE A 78 -11.41 5.48 4.99
N PHE A 79 -11.01 4.44 5.71
CA PHE A 79 -9.67 4.37 6.27
C PHE A 79 -8.58 4.39 5.19
N LEU A 80 -8.77 3.67 4.08
CA LEU A 80 -7.80 3.71 2.99
C LEU A 80 -7.73 5.08 2.30
N SER A 81 -8.86 5.75 2.11
CA SER A 81 -8.89 7.09 1.51
C SER A 81 -8.16 8.13 2.36
N THR A 82 -8.31 8.05 3.69
CA THR A 82 -7.56 8.91 4.62
C THR A 82 -6.06 8.60 4.64
N SER A 83 -5.66 7.34 4.39
CA SER A 83 -4.25 7.01 4.14
C SER A 83 -3.70 7.71 2.90
N PHE A 84 -4.48 7.81 1.84
CA PHE A 84 -4.06 8.52 0.62
C PHE A 84 -3.90 10.02 0.85
N VAL A 85 -4.75 10.64 1.66
CA VAL A 85 -4.61 12.03 2.09
C VAL A 85 -3.37 12.20 2.99
N GLY A 86 -3.21 11.30 3.97
CA GLY A 86 -2.03 11.30 4.84
C GLY A 86 -0.71 11.20 4.07
N TYR A 87 -0.70 10.41 2.98
CA TYR A 87 0.45 10.32 2.08
C TYR A 87 0.76 11.65 1.39
N ILE A 88 -0.26 12.33 0.87
CA ILE A 88 -0.10 13.62 0.19
C ILE A 88 0.42 14.68 1.17
N ILE A 89 -0.19 14.83 2.35
CA ILE A 89 0.26 15.77 3.38
C ILE A 89 1.67 15.39 3.86
N GLY A 90 1.92 14.09 4.06
CA GLY A 90 3.25 13.63 4.49
C GLY A 90 4.33 14.07 3.52
N ILE A 91 4.17 13.84 2.21
CA ILE A 91 5.18 14.21 1.20
C ILE A 91 5.38 15.73 1.09
N THR A 92 4.33 16.53 1.33
CA THR A 92 4.45 18.00 1.27
C THR A 92 5.10 18.60 2.52
N GLU A 93 4.81 18.02 3.69
CA GLU A 93 5.15 18.63 4.97
C GLU A 93 6.40 18.01 5.62
N THR A 94 6.85 16.84 5.16
CA THR A 94 8.08 16.21 5.67
C THR A 94 8.91 15.61 4.53
N THR A 95 10.04 14.97 4.84
CA THR A 95 10.88 14.36 3.81
C THR A 95 10.29 13.04 3.30
N ILE A 96 10.54 12.72 2.02
CA ILE A 96 10.14 11.43 1.43
C ILE A 96 10.70 10.27 2.26
N ALA A 97 11.94 10.39 2.75
CA ALA A 97 12.57 9.40 3.60
C ALA A 97 11.79 9.14 4.89
N ASN A 98 11.33 10.20 5.57
CA ASN A 98 10.49 10.08 6.76
C ASN A 98 9.16 9.37 6.45
N VAL A 99 8.51 9.75 5.33
CA VAL A 99 7.25 9.11 4.92
C VAL A 99 7.45 7.62 4.65
N VAL A 100 8.48 7.23 3.90
CA VAL A 100 8.78 5.82 3.59
C VAL A 100 9.09 5.03 4.87
N PHE A 101 9.84 5.62 5.82
CA PHE A 101 10.09 5.00 7.12
C PHE A 101 8.81 4.77 7.91
N ILE A 102 8.00 5.80 8.01
CA ILE A 102 6.72 5.71 8.71
C ILE A 102 5.81 4.65 8.06
N ILE A 103 5.74 4.60 6.74
CA ILE A 103 4.98 3.56 6.01
C ILE A 103 5.51 2.16 6.37
N SER A 104 6.83 1.96 6.43
CA SER A 104 7.43 0.66 6.74
C SER A 104 7.05 0.16 8.13
N SER A 105 6.67 1.06 9.06
CA SER A 105 6.14 0.69 10.37
C SER A 105 4.78 -0.05 10.30
N GLN A 106 4.12 -0.09 9.13
CA GLN A 106 2.88 -0.87 8.92
C GLN A 106 3.03 -2.33 9.32
N THR A 107 4.24 -2.89 9.21
CA THR A 107 4.53 -4.26 9.64
C THR A 107 4.30 -4.45 11.15
N LEU A 108 4.66 -3.45 11.97
CA LEU A 108 4.38 -3.45 13.41
C LEU A 108 2.89 -3.29 13.69
N PHE A 109 2.24 -2.30 13.06
CA PHE A 109 0.81 -2.08 13.25
C PHE A 109 -0.01 -3.31 12.83
N LEU A 110 0.33 -3.95 11.72
CA LEU A 110 -0.33 -5.18 11.29
C LEU A 110 -0.11 -6.35 12.27
N ALA A 111 1.09 -6.49 12.83
CA ALA A 111 1.35 -7.51 13.86
C ALA A 111 0.54 -7.23 15.13
N VAL A 112 0.55 -5.99 15.61
CA VAL A 112 -0.19 -5.56 16.82
C VAL A 112 -1.70 -5.71 16.61
N PHE A 113 -2.24 -5.18 15.52
CA PHE A 113 -3.68 -5.24 15.22
C PHE A 113 -4.13 -6.66 14.92
N GLY A 114 -3.30 -7.47 14.25
CA GLY A 114 -3.54 -8.90 14.04
C GLY A 114 -3.68 -9.65 15.37
N TYR A 115 -2.79 -9.36 16.31
CA TYR A 115 -2.84 -9.98 17.64
C TYR A 115 -4.11 -9.56 18.41
N PHE A 116 -4.40 -8.24 18.53
CA PHE A 116 -5.51 -7.75 19.35
C PHE A 116 -6.88 -7.99 18.70
N PHE A 117 -7.04 -7.72 17.40
CA PHE A 117 -8.34 -7.73 16.74
C PHE A 117 -8.69 -9.04 16.05
N LEU A 118 -7.68 -9.81 15.60
CA LEU A 118 -7.87 -11.09 14.90
C LEU A 118 -7.48 -12.29 15.77
N LYS A 119 -6.90 -12.05 16.97
CA LYS A 119 -6.38 -13.07 17.87
C LYS A 119 -5.32 -13.96 17.20
N GLU A 120 -4.60 -13.40 16.21
CA GLU A 120 -3.52 -14.10 15.53
C GLU A 120 -2.28 -14.20 16.44
N LYS A 121 -1.78 -15.40 16.63
CA LYS A 121 -0.54 -15.61 17.39
C LYS A 121 0.67 -15.24 16.53
N ILE A 122 1.52 -14.37 17.04
CA ILE A 122 2.79 -14.05 16.40
C ILE A 122 3.77 -15.18 16.75
N SER A 123 4.23 -15.92 15.75
CA SER A 123 5.27 -16.93 15.98
C SER A 123 6.61 -16.25 16.29
N LEU A 124 7.50 -16.96 16.98
CA LEU A 124 8.86 -16.47 17.24
C LEU A 124 9.60 -16.12 15.93
N ARG A 125 9.40 -16.93 14.88
CA ARG A 125 9.98 -16.67 13.56
C ARG A 125 9.46 -15.36 12.95
N SER A 126 8.14 -15.12 13.01
CA SER A 126 7.55 -13.86 12.57
C SER A 126 8.07 -12.68 13.38
N PHE A 127 8.21 -12.82 14.69
CA PHE A 127 8.75 -11.78 15.55
C PHE A 127 10.19 -11.42 15.18
N ILE A 128 11.07 -12.42 15.02
CA ILE A 128 12.46 -12.23 14.58
C ILE A 128 12.49 -11.57 13.19
N ALA A 129 11.68 -12.05 12.25
CA ALA A 129 11.60 -11.47 10.90
C ALA A 129 11.18 -9.98 10.93
N ILE A 130 10.21 -9.62 11.78
CA ILE A 130 9.77 -8.23 11.94
C ILE A 130 10.92 -7.36 12.48
N ILE A 131 11.66 -7.83 13.50
CA ILE A 131 12.78 -7.08 14.06
C ILE A 131 13.88 -6.88 13.02
N ILE A 132 14.27 -7.94 12.29
CA ILE A 132 15.29 -7.84 11.23
C ILE A 132 14.85 -6.84 10.15
N ALA A 133 13.59 -6.92 9.68
CA ALA A 133 13.06 -6.06 8.64
C ALA A 133 13.04 -4.58 9.06
N ILE A 134 12.59 -4.28 10.30
CA ILE A 134 12.51 -2.91 10.81
C ILE A 134 13.91 -2.33 11.04
N SER A 135 14.85 -3.15 11.56
CA SER A 135 16.24 -2.72 11.66
C SER A 135 16.84 -2.39 10.30
N GLY A 136 16.53 -3.19 9.26
CA GLY A 136 16.94 -2.91 7.90
C GLY A 136 16.35 -1.58 7.38
N VAL A 137 15.06 -1.34 7.59
CA VAL A 137 14.43 -0.07 7.23
C VAL A 137 15.07 1.10 7.98
N GLY A 138 15.38 0.93 9.28
CA GLY A 138 16.10 1.93 10.08
C GLY A 138 17.44 2.33 9.47
N LEU A 139 18.23 1.34 9.03
CA LEU A 139 19.53 1.58 8.36
C LEU A 139 19.39 2.33 7.03
N MET A 140 18.32 2.10 6.24
CA MET A 140 18.10 2.83 4.99
C MET A 140 17.96 4.32 5.19
N ILE A 141 17.55 4.74 6.37
CA ILE A 141 17.09 6.10 6.64
C ILE A 141 18.07 6.89 7.50
N GLU A 142 19.00 6.20 8.17
CA GLU A 142 19.97 6.81 9.07
C GLU A 142 20.66 8.04 8.42
N ASP A 143 21.01 7.94 7.13
CA ASP A 143 21.63 9.03 6.37
C ASP A 143 20.61 10.08 5.86
N SER A 144 19.29 9.84 5.99
CA SER A 144 18.24 10.63 5.34
C SER A 144 17.27 11.31 6.32
N VAL A 145 17.37 11.04 7.63
CA VAL A 145 16.49 11.63 8.66
C VAL A 145 16.90 13.06 8.92
N SER A 146 16.35 13.97 8.11
CA SER A 146 16.27 15.37 8.52
C SER A 146 15.03 15.56 9.41
N ALA A 147 15.08 16.53 10.33
CA ALA A 147 13.95 16.91 11.17
C ALA A 147 12.80 17.41 10.28
N GLY A 148 11.92 16.52 9.84
CA GLY A 148 10.70 16.87 9.13
C GLY A 148 9.68 17.52 10.05
N SER A 149 8.67 18.17 9.49
CA SER A 149 7.63 18.80 10.29
C SER A 149 6.83 17.75 11.08
N LEU A 150 6.45 18.09 12.31
CA LEU A 150 5.62 17.23 13.16
C LEU A 150 4.28 16.91 12.46
N ILE A 151 3.68 17.91 11.78
CA ILE A 151 2.40 17.75 11.06
C ILE A 151 2.56 16.71 9.94
N GLY A 152 3.61 16.79 9.13
CA GLY A 152 3.89 15.84 8.07
C GLY A 152 4.10 14.42 8.60
N ASN A 153 4.85 14.27 9.68
CA ASN A 153 5.10 12.97 10.30
C ASN A 153 3.81 12.36 10.91
N LEU A 154 2.97 13.16 11.57
CA LEU A 154 1.68 12.71 12.10
C LEU A 154 0.70 12.34 10.98
N ALA A 155 0.66 13.11 9.89
CA ALA A 155 -0.15 12.78 8.72
C ALA A 155 0.33 11.47 8.06
N ALA A 156 1.64 11.28 7.94
CA ALA A 156 2.21 10.04 7.41
C ALA A 156 1.85 8.81 8.27
N LEU A 157 1.72 8.95 9.60
CA LEU A 157 1.29 7.86 10.48
C LEU A 157 -0.13 7.36 10.20
N LEU A 158 -1.00 8.17 9.58
CA LEU A 158 -2.31 7.71 9.14
C LEU A 158 -2.20 6.54 8.15
N ILE A 159 -1.11 6.47 7.36
CA ILE A 159 -0.93 5.46 6.32
C ILE A 159 -0.83 4.05 6.94
N PRO A 160 0.18 3.74 7.79
CA PRO A 160 0.33 2.41 8.35
C PRO A 160 -0.81 2.02 9.30
N ILE A 161 -1.37 2.96 10.04
CA ILE A 161 -2.49 2.71 10.95
C ILE A 161 -3.74 2.33 10.15
N ASN A 162 -4.16 3.17 9.20
CA ASN A 162 -5.40 2.97 8.45
C ASN A 162 -5.31 1.79 7.48
N PHE A 163 -4.14 1.57 6.87
CA PHE A 163 -3.89 0.36 6.09
C PHE A 163 -4.05 -0.89 6.96
N SER A 164 -3.50 -0.88 8.18
CA SER A 164 -3.64 -2.00 9.09
C SER A 164 -5.09 -2.24 9.51
N ILE A 165 -5.88 -1.17 9.72
CA ILE A 165 -7.32 -1.28 9.97
C ILE A 165 -8.03 -1.91 8.77
N LEU A 166 -7.73 -1.47 7.55
CA LEU A 166 -8.29 -2.08 6.33
C LEU A 166 -8.01 -3.58 6.27
N ILE A 167 -6.78 -4.01 6.51
CA ILE A 167 -6.41 -5.43 6.49
C ILE A 167 -7.17 -6.21 7.58
N VAL A 168 -7.33 -5.65 8.77
CA VAL A 168 -8.15 -6.26 9.83
C VAL A 168 -9.62 -6.40 9.39
N ILE A 169 -10.19 -5.38 8.75
CA ILE A 169 -11.57 -5.43 8.23
C ILE A 169 -11.70 -6.53 7.19
N ILE A 170 -10.76 -6.63 6.23
CA ILE A 170 -10.75 -7.68 5.20
C ILE A 170 -10.71 -9.06 5.86
N ARG A 171 -9.82 -9.27 6.81
CA ARG A 171 -9.63 -10.56 7.48
C ARG A 171 -10.79 -10.95 8.42
N LYS A 172 -11.48 -9.98 9.01
CA LYS A 172 -12.71 -10.24 9.78
C LYS A 172 -13.90 -10.65 8.92
N ASN A 173 -13.84 -10.37 7.61
CA ASN A 173 -14.92 -10.65 6.67
C ASN A 173 -14.44 -11.57 5.52
N PRO A 174 -13.88 -12.77 5.79
CA PRO A 174 -13.28 -13.63 4.79
C PRO A 174 -14.29 -14.17 3.77
N HIS A 175 -15.57 -14.15 4.11
CA HIS A 175 -16.70 -14.58 3.26
C HIS A 175 -17.16 -13.49 2.31
N LEU A 176 -16.77 -12.22 2.54
CA LEU A 176 -17.08 -11.11 1.66
C LEU A 176 -15.92 -10.85 0.69
N ASP A 177 -16.28 -10.42 -0.50
CA ASP A 177 -15.28 -9.78 -1.37
C ASP A 177 -15.12 -8.33 -0.94
N MET A 178 -13.89 -7.95 -0.59
CA MET A 178 -13.58 -6.61 -0.08
C MET A 178 -12.95 -5.69 -1.14
N ILE A 179 -12.95 -6.08 -2.42
CA ILE A 179 -12.61 -5.18 -3.53
C ILE A 179 -13.47 -3.89 -3.52
N PRO A 180 -14.76 -3.93 -3.14
CA PRO A 180 -15.53 -2.69 -2.97
C PRO A 180 -14.94 -1.70 -1.94
N ALA A 181 -14.16 -2.14 -0.96
CA ALA A 181 -13.51 -1.21 -0.03
C ALA A 181 -12.50 -0.31 -0.75
N ILE A 182 -11.68 -0.89 -1.64
CA ILE A 182 -10.74 -0.08 -2.43
C ILE A 182 -11.45 0.78 -3.48
N PHE A 183 -12.60 0.35 -4.00
CA PHE A 183 -13.45 1.18 -4.84
C PHE A 183 -13.95 2.43 -4.10
N TYR A 184 -14.49 2.27 -2.89
CA TYR A 184 -14.91 3.41 -2.07
C TYR A 184 -13.74 4.33 -1.70
N ALA A 185 -12.56 3.76 -1.43
CA ALA A 185 -11.36 4.56 -1.17
C ALA A 185 -11.00 5.46 -2.35
N GLY A 186 -11.06 4.93 -3.56
CA GLY A 186 -10.80 5.70 -4.78
C GLY A 186 -11.81 6.83 -4.98
N ILE A 187 -13.12 6.58 -4.78
CA ILE A 187 -14.15 7.60 -4.87
C ILE A 187 -13.90 8.72 -3.85
N LEU A 188 -13.71 8.37 -2.56
CA LEU A 188 -13.47 9.36 -1.52
C LEU A 188 -12.21 10.17 -1.79
N SER A 189 -11.12 9.51 -2.23
CA SER A 189 -9.87 10.20 -2.56
C SER A 189 -10.01 11.12 -3.76
N SER A 190 -10.82 10.75 -4.77
CA SER A 190 -11.09 11.65 -5.90
C SER A 190 -11.90 12.87 -5.46
N ILE A 191 -12.85 12.72 -4.53
CA ILE A 191 -13.58 13.84 -3.95
C ILE A 191 -12.63 14.77 -3.18
N TYR A 192 -11.73 14.22 -2.34
CA TYR A 192 -10.75 15.05 -1.63
C TYR A 192 -9.83 15.80 -2.60
N GLY A 193 -9.32 15.11 -3.62
CA GLY A 193 -8.49 15.75 -4.65
C GLY A 193 -9.23 16.84 -5.41
N PHE A 194 -10.51 16.61 -5.75
CA PHE A 194 -11.37 17.60 -6.41
C PHE A 194 -11.60 18.85 -5.56
N VAL A 195 -11.94 18.65 -4.28
CA VAL A 195 -12.28 19.77 -3.37
C VAL A 195 -11.04 20.60 -2.99
N LEU A 196 -9.86 19.95 -2.88
CA LEU A 196 -8.63 20.60 -2.44
C LEU A 196 -7.76 21.12 -3.59
N SER A 197 -8.09 20.80 -4.84
CA SER A 197 -7.43 21.36 -6.01
C SER A 197 -8.01 22.71 -6.39
N GLU A 198 -7.16 23.70 -6.66
CA GLU A 198 -7.59 25.00 -7.20
C GLU A 198 -8.17 24.87 -8.63
N ASN A 199 -7.61 23.96 -9.40
CA ASN A 199 -8.07 23.59 -10.74
C ASN A 199 -7.68 22.14 -11.05
N LEU A 200 -8.24 21.58 -12.12
CA LEU A 200 -7.98 20.19 -12.53
C LEU A 200 -7.14 20.04 -13.80
N PHE A 201 -6.68 21.15 -14.36
CA PHE A 201 -5.90 21.12 -15.59
C PHE A 201 -4.46 20.70 -15.28
N ILE A 202 -4.01 19.64 -15.95
CA ILE A 202 -2.63 19.15 -15.89
C ILE A 202 -2.12 18.87 -17.31
N SER A 203 -0.82 18.76 -17.47
CA SER A 203 -0.22 18.41 -18.75
C SER A 203 -0.61 17.00 -19.21
N TYR A 204 -0.56 16.73 -20.51
CA TYR A 204 -0.79 15.36 -21.02
C TYR A 204 0.23 14.36 -20.46
N LYS A 205 1.46 14.80 -20.17
CA LYS A 205 2.48 14.00 -19.54
C LYS A 205 2.07 13.63 -18.11
N ASP A 206 1.65 14.61 -17.32
CA ASP A 206 1.21 14.39 -15.94
C ASP A 206 -0.07 13.55 -15.88
N LEU A 207 -0.95 13.68 -16.87
CA LEU A 207 -2.12 12.82 -16.99
C LEU A 207 -1.72 11.36 -17.26
N GLY A 208 -0.76 11.13 -18.16
CA GLY A 208 -0.19 9.80 -18.41
C GLY A 208 0.48 9.20 -17.16
N LEU A 209 1.23 10.00 -16.41
CA LEU A 209 1.83 9.57 -15.15
C LEU A 209 0.76 9.26 -14.09
N SER A 210 -0.33 10.05 -14.03
CA SER A 210 -1.48 9.77 -13.16
C SER A 210 -2.18 8.46 -13.51
N PHE A 211 -2.25 8.12 -14.80
CA PHE A 211 -2.74 6.80 -15.25
C PHE A 211 -1.82 5.68 -14.77
N LEU A 212 -0.49 5.82 -14.92
CA LEU A 212 0.47 4.82 -14.43
C LEU A 212 0.42 4.66 -12.92
N LEU A 213 0.25 5.75 -12.17
CA LEU A 213 0.03 5.69 -10.72
C LEU A 213 -1.31 5.05 -10.35
N GLY A 214 -2.39 5.38 -11.06
CA GLY A 214 -3.74 4.92 -10.74
C GLY A 214 -3.97 3.46 -11.07
N VAL A 215 -3.50 2.99 -12.23
CA VAL A 215 -3.82 1.65 -12.75
C VAL A 215 -2.75 0.63 -12.39
N PRO A 216 -1.54 0.60 -13.00
CA PRO A 216 -0.60 -0.48 -12.74
C PRO A 216 -0.02 -0.42 -11.32
N GLN A 217 0.17 0.77 -10.75
CA GLN A 217 0.77 0.90 -9.44
C GLN A 217 -0.29 0.69 -8.34
N LEU A 218 -1.33 1.53 -8.25
CA LEU A 218 -2.31 1.45 -7.17
C LEU A 218 -3.35 0.34 -7.39
N ALA A 219 -4.04 0.30 -8.53
CA ALA A 219 -5.16 -0.61 -8.67
C ALA A 219 -4.70 -2.06 -8.65
N PHE A 220 -3.66 -2.43 -9.38
CA PHE A 220 -3.14 -3.79 -9.33
C PHE A 220 -2.57 -4.11 -7.95
N GLY A 221 -1.79 -3.20 -7.36
CA GLY A 221 -1.26 -3.40 -6.01
C GLY A 221 -2.35 -3.65 -4.97
N PHE A 222 -3.38 -2.79 -4.93
CA PHE A 222 -4.47 -2.93 -3.95
C PHE A 222 -5.42 -4.08 -4.24
N ILE A 223 -5.67 -4.46 -5.50
CA ILE A 223 -6.40 -5.69 -5.83
C ILE A 223 -5.65 -6.90 -5.27
N LEU A 224 -4.35 -7.00 -5.54
CA LEU A 224 -3.52 -8.11 -5.11
C LEU A 224 -3.45 -8.23 -3.59
N VAL A 225 -3.18 -7.13 -2.86
CA VAL A 225 -3.11 -7.18 -1.40
C VAL A 225 -4.48 -7.43 -0.77
N THR A 226 -5.57 -6.89 -1.33
CA THR A 226 -6.92 -7.11 -0.82
C THR A 226 -7.31 -8.58 -0.92
N ILE A 227 -7.02 -9.24 -2.04
CA ILE A 227 -7.28 -10.68 -2.22
C ILE A 227 -6.31 -11.49 -1.37
N GLY A 228 -5.01 -11.17 -1.41
CA GLY A 228 -3.96 -11.91 -0.72
C GLY A 228 -4.08 -11.88 0.81
N SER A 229 -4.48 -10.76 1.38
CA SER A 229 -4.65 -10.60 2.82
C SER A 229 -5.81 -11.41 3.42
N ARG A 230 -6.76 -11.91 2.60
CA ARG A 230 -7.85 -12.77 3.08
C ARG A 230 -7.33 -14.07 3.70
N THR A 231 -6.25 -14.61 3.16
CA THR A 231 -5.68 -15.91 3.56
C THR A 231 -4.30 -15.79 4.21
N THR A 232 -3.69 -14.61 4.18
CA THR A 232 -2.36 -14.36 4.74
C THR A 232 -2.50 -13.70 6.12
N PRO A 233 -1.82 -14.19 7.18
CA PRO A 233 -1.83 -13.54 8.48
C PRO A 233 -1.39 -12.08 8.40
N ALA A 234 -1.99 -11.19 9.22
CA ALA A 234 -1.77 -9.75 9.14
C ALA A 234 -0.28 -9.36 9.24
N ALA A 235 0.44 -9.93 10.21
CA ALA A 235 1.88 -9.71 10.35
C ALA A 235 2.68 -10.14 9.12
N ALA A 236 2.25 -11.22 8.43
CA ALA A 236 2.90 -11.67 7.21
C ALA A 236 2.60 -10.75 6.02
N VAL A 237 1.38 -10.20 5.93
CA VAL A 237 1.04 -9.17 4.92
C VAL A 237 2.02 -8.01 5.04
N GLY A 238 2.25 -7.48 6.26
CA GLY A 238 3.20 -6.41 6.49
C GLY A 238 4.61 -6.74 6.01
N LEU A 239 5.13 -7.92 6.36
CA LEU A 239 6.46 -8.34 5.93
C LEU A 239 6.58 -8.47 4.39
N PHE A 240 5.58 -9.05 3.74
CA PHE A 240 5.60 -9.21 2.29
C PHE A 240 5.48 -7.86 1.57
N MET A 241 4.75 -6.91 2.13
CA MET A 241 4.64 -5.55 1.58
C MET A 241 5.95 -4.76 1.64
N LEU A 242 6.92 -5.13 2.52
CA LEU A 242 8.25 -4.51 2.53
C LEU A 242 9.07 -4.75 1.26
N THR A 243 8.62 -5.61 0.35
CA THR A 243 9.20 -5.68 -1.01
C THR A 243 9.15 -4.32 -1.72
N GLU A 244 8.17 -3.47 -1.41
CA GLU A 244 8.10 -2.09 -1.87
C GLU A 244 9.38 -1.31 -1.51
N SER A 245 9.84 -1.43 -0.27
CA SER A 245 11.03 -0.72 0.23
C SER A 245 12.33 -1.24 -0.42
N VAL A 246 12.37 -2.49 -0.87
CA VAL A 246 13.53 -3.05 -1.57
C VAL A 246 13.56 -2.61 -3.03
N PHE A 247 12.43 -2.67 -3.71
CA PHE A 247 12.36 -2.36 -5.13
C PHE A 247 12.35 -0.86 -5.42
N GLY A 248 11.88 -0.02 -4.51
CA GLY A 248 11.89 1.44 -4.68
C GLY A 248 13.26 2.01 -5.07
N PRO A 249 14.34 1.77 -4.30
CA PRO A 249 15.70 2.18 -4.66
C PRO A 249 16.22 1.58 -5.97
N ILE A 250 15.82 0.34 -6.31
CA ILE A 250 16.21 -0.30 -7.59
C ILE A 250 15.65 0.50 -8.77
N TRP A 251 14.38 0.92 -8.69
CA TRP A 251 13.77 1.77 -9.71
C TRP A 251 14.42 3.15 -9.77
N GLY A 252 14.78 3.73 -8.62
CA GLY A 252 15.54 4.99 -8.56
C GLY A 252 16.86 4.91 -9.31
N PHE A 253 17.61 3.81 -9.14
CA PHE A 253 18.83 3.56 -9.88
C PHE A 253 18.59 3.36 -11.38
N LEU A 254 17.62 2.52 -11.76
CA LEU A 254 17.38 2.17 -13.16
C LEU A 254 16.79 3.33 -13.99
N ILE A 255 15.97 4.20 -13.37
CA ILE A 255 15.25 5.26 -14.09
C ILE A 255 16.02 6.59 -14.01
N PHE A 256 16.63 6.90 -12.87
CA PHE A 256 17.28 8.18 -12.62
C PHE A 256 18.81 8.10 -12.48
N ASN A 257 19.41 6.90 -12.64
CA ASN A 257 20.83 6.63 -12.42
C ASN A 257 21.32 7.05 -11.00
N GLU A 258 20.42 7.02 -10.00
CA GLU A 258 20.77 7.30 -8.63
C GLU A 258 21.43 6.09 -7.98
N ILE A 259 22.71 6.21 -7.62
CA ILE A 259 23.44 5.12 -6.96
C ILE A 259 22.97 5.05 -5.49
N PRO A 260 22.30 3.96 -5.07
CA PRO A 260 21.87 3.83 -3.68
C PRO A 260 23.10 3.77 -2.74
N PRO A 261 23.04 4.40 -1.55
CA PRO A 261 24.06 4.23 -0.52
C PRO A 261 24.25 2.77 -0.11
N THR A 262 25.42 2.43 0.43
CA THR A 262 25.72 1.07 0.91
C THR A 262 24.73 0.57 1.96
N SER A 263 24.21 1.46 2.82
CA SER A 263 23.16 1.19 3.80
C SER A 263 21.90 0.60 3.18
N VAL A 264 21.52 1.06 1.98
CA VAL A 264 20.35 0.55 1.23
C VAL A 264 20.54 -0.90 0.78
N PHE A 265 21.75 -1.27 0.35
CA PHE A 265 22.04 -2.67 -0.03
C PHE A 265 22.00 -3.61 1.18
N ILE A 266 22.58 -3.21 2.31
CA ILE A 266 22.55 -3.98 3.57
C ILE A 266 21.11 -4.14 4.03
N ALA A 267 20.36 -3.06 4.08
CA ALA A 267 18.96 -3.06 4.48
C ALA A 267 18.08 -3.92 3.57
N GLY A 268 18.28 -3.81 2.25
CA GLY A 268 17.59 -4.65 1.27
C GLY A 268 17.83 -6.14 1.52
N ALA A 269 19.09 -6.53 1.80
CA ALA A 269 19.43 -7.92 2.14
C ALA A 269 18.76 -8.37 3.46
N MET A 270 18.68 -7.49 4.47
CA MET A 270 17.98 -7.78 5.73
C MET A 270 16.47 -7.99 5.50
N ILE A 271 15.83 -7.11 4.73
CA ILE A 271 14.40 -7.22 4.40
C ILE A 271 14.12 -8.51 3.62
N ILE A 272 14.92 -8.82 2.60
CA ILE A 272 14.78 -10.06 1.83
C ILE A 272 14.93 -11.29 2.75
N THR A 273 15.91 -11.27 3.67
CA THR A 273 16.12 -12.34 4.64
C THR A 273 14.88 -12.51 5.54
N ALA A 274 14.32 -11.41 6.04
CA ALA A 274 13.11 -11.44 6.85
C ALA A 274 11.90 -12.02 6.09
N VAL A 275 11.72 -11.60 4.82
CA VAL A 275 10.67 -12.12 3.92
C VAL A 275 10.86 -13.62 3.69
N MET A 276 12.10 -14.08 3.44
CA MET A 276 12.40 -15.51 3.28
C MET A 276 12.09 -16.32 4.55
N ILE A 277 12.55 -15.86 5.73
CA ILE A 277 12.25 -16.51 7.02
C ILE A 277 10.74 -16.74 7.16
N LYS A 278 9.94 -15.74 6.80
CA LYS A 278 8.47 -15.83 6.88
C LYS A 278 7.86 -16.71 5.80
N SER A 279 8.35 -16.65 4.57
CA SER A 279 7.83 -17.44 3.45
C SER A 279 7.99 -18.95 3.65
N PHE A 280 9.08 -19.36 4.30
CA PHE A 280 9.34 -20.79 4.62
C PHE A 280 8.65 -21.27 5.90
N GLU A 281 7.95 -20.40 6.62
CA GLU A 281 7.15 -20.82 7.77
C GLU A 281 5.88 -21.52 7.28
N LYS A 282 5.76 -22.84 7.56
CA LYS A 282 4.53 -23.59 7.29
C LYS A 282 3.36 -22.93 8.03
N THR A 283 2.46 -22.30 7.30
CA THR A 283 1.21 -21.80 7.87
C THR A 283 0.41 -23.02 8.34
N LYS A 284 0.30 -23.24 9.65
CA LYS A 284 -0.69 -24.18 10.16
C LYS A 284 -2.05 -23.62 9.74
N SER A 285 -2.69 -24.29 8.79
CA SER A 285 -4.10 -24.02 8.45
C SER A 285 -4.92 -24.16 9.73
N ILE A 286 -5.57 -23.08 10.13
CA ILE A 286 -6.61 -23.05 11.16
C ILE A 286 -7.88 -23.60 10.55
#